data_61b7009c9b1947849a8a454e204b1189
#
_entry.id   61b7009c9b1947849a8a454e204b1189
#
_cell.length_a   1.000
_cell.length_b   1.000
_cell.length_c   1.000
_cell.angle_alpha   90.00
_cell.angle_beta   90.00
_cell.angle_gamma   90.00
#
_symmetry.space_group_name_H-M   'P 1'
#
loop_
_entity.id
_entity.type
_entity.pdbx_description
1 polymer ?
#
loop_
_entity_poly.entity_id
_entity_poly.type
_entity_poly.pdbx_seq_one_letter_code
_entity_poly.pdbx_strand_id
1 'polypeptide(L)'
;MENTQDYQDYQDYRAEILGIVRSNASPGIMRNKLEDYHENDLADVFPDLSVAERRKLCRILNLDMLADIFEYIDEKQAAEYLDEMDVRKAAAILSRMETDAVVDVLRMIPKEKRALLLELMDDEARKDMAVIAAFDDEEIGSRMTTNYIEIRENLTVKQAMTELVSQAAKNDNISTIFMVTADHTFYGAMDLKDLITARQDTRLDDLIVTSYPYVYGHELIDDCIEKLKDYSENSIPILDNDNKLLGVITSQSIVDLVDDEMGEDYAMFAGLTAEEDLKEPLKESMKKRLPWLLVLLALGTVVSSVVGVFEQVVSQLTIIMCFQSLILDMAGNVGTQSLAVTIRVLMDESLTGKQKVELVFKEMRIAFSNGAILGIISFLVLGLYIALFKGKTWAFAYAVSGCIGLSLMVAMVISGAVGTLIPLFFKKINIDPAVASGPLITTINDLVAVVAYYGLCGILLIGVLHLAG
;
A
#
# COMPACT_ATOMS: atom_id res chain seq x y z
N MET A 1 24.22 -5.43 20.34
CA MET A 1 24.68 -6.82 20.45
C MET A 1 23.56 -7.80 20.78
N GLU A 2 22.31 -7.32 20.98
CA GLU A 2 21.12 -8.17 21.24
C GLU A 2 20.40 -8.71 19.98
N ASN A 3 20.60 -8.07 18.83
CA ASN A 3 19.89 -8.47 17.58
C ASN A 3 20.51 -9.64 16.80
N THR A 4 21.66 -10.17 17.21
CA THR A 4 22.31 -11.29 16.49
C THR A 4 21.88 -12.66 17.00
N GLN A 5 21.29 -12.74 18.20
CA GLN A 5 20.81 -14.00 18.76
C GLN A 5 19.42 -14.38 18.18
N ASP A 6 18.52 -13.39 18.01
CA ASP A 6 17.18 -13.66 17.43
C ASP A 6 17.26 -14.13 15.97
N TYR A 7 18.20 -13.59 15.17
CA TYR A 7 18.41 -14.07 13.79
C TYR A 7 19.05 -15.46 13.70
N GLN A 8 19.82 -15.87 14.71
CA GLN A 8 20.41 -17.23 14.74
C GLN A 8 19.36 -18.29 15.12
N ASP A 9 18.45 -17.98 16.03
CA ASP A 9 17.37 -18.89 16.41
C ASP A 9 16.40 -19.14 15.25
N TYR A 10 16.04 -18.09 14.47
CA TYR A 10 15.19 -18.23 13.27
C TYR A 10 15.86 -19.07 12.15
N GLN A 11 17.17 -18.92 11.94
CA GLN A 11 17.91 -19.79 11.00
C GLN A 11 17.97 -21.25 11.44
N ASP A 12 17.99 -21.50 12.74
CA ASP A 12 18.01 -22.86 13.28
C ASP A 12 16.67 -23.59 13.05
N TYR A 13 15.50 -22.94 13.19
CA TYR A 13 14.18 -23.54 12.88
C TYR A 13 14.07 -23.94 11.41
N ARG A 14 14.45 -23.09 10.48
CA ARG A 14 14.43 -23.38 9.05
C ARG A 14 15.34 -24.58 8.69
N ALA A 15 16.56 -24.59 9.19
CA ALA A 15 17.49 -25.69 8.98
C ALA A 15 17.01 -27.01 9.63
N GLU A 16 16.36 -26.91 10.78
CA GLU A 16 15.80 -28.03 11.51
C GLU A 16 14.60 -28.64 10.77
N ILE A 17 13.64 -27.81 10.32
CA ILE A 17 12.48 -28.23 9.53
C ILE A 17 12.93 -28.93 8.23
N LEU A 18 13.87 -28.31 7.49
CA LEU A 18 14.46 -28.93 6.29
C LEU A 18 15.10 -30.27 6.60
N GLY A 19 15.81 -30.38 7.74
CA GLY A 19 16.43 -31.62 8.22
C GLY A 19 15.40 -32.71 8.50
N ILE A 20 14.24 -32.35 9.11
CA ILE A 20 13.14 -33.30 9.38
C ILE A 20 12.53 -33.77 8.05
N VAL A 21 12.21 -32.88 7.12
CA VAL A 21 11.63 -33.23 5.81
C VAL A 21 12.54 -34.13 4.99
N ARG A 22 13.87 -33.89 5.03
CA ARG A 22 14.90 -34.65 4.31
C ARG A 22 15.30 -35.96 5.03
N SER A 23 14.86 -36.13 6.26
CA SER A 23 15.20 -37.35 7.03
C SER A 23 14.52 -38.58 6.43
N ASN A 24 15.07 -39.77 6.81
CA ASN A 24 14.48 -41.08 6.49
C ASN A 24 13.51 -41.59 7.60
N ALA A 25 13.00 -40.69 8.44
CA ALA A 25 12.06 -41.06 9.49
C ALA A 25 10.70 -41.51 8.88
N SER A 26 9.93 -42.28 9.65
CA SER A 26 8.59 -42.67 9.21
C SER A 26 7.64 -41.48 9.09
N PRO A 27 6.64 -41.50 8.21
CA PRO A 27 5.70 -40.40 8.06
C PRO A 27 5.05 -39.89 9.35
N GLY A 28 4.69 -40.80 10.26
CA GLY A 28 4.11 -40.43 11.56
C GLY A 28 5.10 -39.70 12.48
N ILE A 29 6.37 -40.14 12.51
CA ILE A 29 7.40 -39.44 13.30
C ILE A 29 7.70 -38.07 12.72
N MET A 30 7.71 -37.91 11.39
CA MET A 30 7.90 -36.61 10.75
C MET A 30 6.75 -35.68 11.08
N ARG A 31 5.50 -36.15 10.96
CA ARG A 31 4.31 -35.35 11.29
C ARG A 31 4.38 -34.82 12.72
N ASN A 32 4.53 -35.72 13.71
CA ASN A 32 4.57 -35.29 15.11
C ASN A 32 5.70 -34.30 15.44
N LYS A 33 6.81 -34.34 14.69
CA LYS A 33 7.88 -33.35 14.86
C LYS A 33 7.56 -32.00 14.17
N LEU A 34 6.80 -32.01 13.06
CA LEU A 34 6.42 -30.80 12.33
C LEU A 34 5.24 -30.09 12.99
N GLU A 35 4.38 -30.82 13.71
CA GLU A 35 3.29 -30.25 14.54
C GLU A 35 3.80 -29.42 15.73
N ASP A 36 5.10 -29.47 16.08
CA ASP A 36 5.70 -28.64 17.12
C ASP A 36 6.09 -27.23 16.61
N TYR A 37 6.05 -26.98 15.29
CA TYR A 37 6.40 -25.69 14.67
C TYR A 37 5.15 -24.92 14.28
N HIS A 38 5.24 -23.58 14.31
CA HIS A 38 4.19 -22.71 13.81
C HIS A 38 4.03 -22.85 12.29
N GLU A 39 2.83 -22.70 11.80
CA GLU A 39 2.46 -22.86 10.38
C GLU A 39 3.24 -21.89 9.49
N ASN A 40 3.48 -20.64 9.97
CA ASN A 40 4.31 -19.66 9.29
C ASN A 40 5.76 -20.14 9.10
N ASP A 41 6.38 -20.74 10.11
CA ASP A 41 7.74 -21.30 9.99
C ASP A 41 7.80 -22.44 8.96
N LEU A 42 6.72 -23.21 8.86
CA LEU A 42 6.57 -24.26 7.86
C LEU A 42 6.36 -23.69 6.46
N ALA A 43 5.59 -22.63 6.31
CA ALA A 43 5.36 -21.92 5.06
C ALA A 43 6.66 -21.33 4.49
N ASP A 44 7.48 -20.71 5.32
CA ASP A 44 8.78 -20.13 4.96
C ASP A 44 9.79 -21.12 4.37
N VAL A 45 9.61 -22.39 4.65
CA VAL A 45 10.50 -23.47 4.14
C VAL A 45 10.06 -23.99 2.77
N PHE A 46 8.80 -23.77 2.36
CA PHE A 46 8.28 -24.30 1.10
C PHE A 46 9.09 -23.90 -0.16
N PRO A 47 9.57 -22.66 -0.30
CA PRO A 47 10.40 -22.26 -1.44
C PRO A 47 11.74 -23.04 -1.55
N ASP A 48 12.28 -23.50 -0.41
CA ASP A 48 13.57 -24.23 -0.35
C ASP A 48 13.43 -25.73 -0.62
N LEU A 49 12.20 -26.22 -0.67
CA LEU A 49 11.89 -27.61 -0.95
C LEU A 49 11.84 -27.86 -2.46
N SER A 50 12.40 -28.98 -2.89
CA SER A 50 12.15 -29.48 -4.24
C SER A 50 10.70 -29.97 -4.39
N VAL A 51 10.19 -30.03 -5.64
CA VAL A 51 8.85 -30.55 -5.93
C VAL A 51 8.58 -31.91 -5.29
N ALA A 52 9.61 -32.80 -5.24
CA ALA A 52 9.47 -34.11 -4.62
C ALA A 52 9.34 -34.01 -3.09
N GLU A 53 10.06 -33.09 -2.46
CA GLU A 53 10.01 -32.84 -1.01
C GLU A 53 8.68 -32.18 -0.64
N ARG A 54 8.20 -31.18 -1.40
CA ARG A 54 6.87 -30.57 -1.19
C ARG A 54 5.76 -31.62 -1.31
N ARG A 55 5.77 -32.47 -2.34
CA ARG A 55 4.81 -33.56 -2.49
C ARG A 55 4.89 -34.58 -1.34
N LYS A 56 6.08 -34.85 -0.81
CA LYS A 56 6.27 -35.70 0.37
C LYS A 56 5.64 -35.05 1.59
N LEU A 57 5.93 -33.78 1.85
CA LEU A 57 5.39 -33.00 2.97
C LEU A 57 3.87 -32.95 2.93
N CYS A 58 3.32 -32.60 1.79
CA CYS A 58 1.86 -32.59 1.58
C CYS A 58 1.16 -33.96 1.78
N ARG A 59 1.88 -35.09 1.65
CA ARG A 59 1.31 -36.40 1.96
C ARG A 59 1.36 -36.75 3.45
N ILE A 60 2.28 -36.18 4.18
CA ILE A 60 2.54 -36.47 5.59
C ILE A 60 1.61 -35.66 6.48
N LEU A 61 1.41 -34.37 6.18
CA LEU A 61 0.58 -33.46 6.94
C LEU A 61 -0.91 -33.72 6.70
N ASN A 62 -1.72 -33.42 7.70
CA ASN A 62 -3.18 -33.45 7.57
C ASN A 62 -3.69 -32.27 6.72
N LEU A 63 -4.96 -32.25 6.36
CA LEU A 63 -5.52 -31.22 5.48
C LEU A 63 -5.66 -29.87 6.20
N ASP A 64 -6.00 -29.89 7.48
CA ASP A 64 -6.21 -28.67 8.25
C ASP A 64 -4.87 -27.91 8.40
N MET A 65 -3.82 -28.59 8.85
CA MET A 65 -2.47 -28.01 8.93
C MET A 65 -1.92 -27.56 7.56
N LEU A 66 -2.29 -28.23 6.48
CA LEU A 66 -1.92 -27.76 5.13
C LEU A 66 -2.69 -26.50 4.75
N ALA A 67 -3.95 -26.38 5.11
CA ALA A 67 -4.73 -25.17 4.89
C ALA A 67 -4.08 -23.99 5.62
N ASP A 68 -3.81 -24.15 6.93
CA ASP A 68 -3.16 -23.14 7.76
C ASP A 68 -1.80 -22.70 7.17
N ILE A 69 -0.97 -23.65 6.71
CA ILE A 69 0.32 -23.35 6.07
C ILE A 69 0.13 -22.57 4.76
N PHE A 70 -0.86 -22.95 3.94
CA PHE A 70 -1.09 -22.31 2.64
C PHE A 70 -1.62 -20.88 2.77
N GLU A 71 -2.22 -20.50 3.88
CA GLU A 71 -2.62 -19.13 4.22
C GLU A 71 -1.44 -18.18 4.47
N TYR A 72 -0.27 -18.73 4.88
CA TYR A 72 0.96 -17.96 5.06
C TYR A 72 1.85 -17.92 3.82
N ILE A 73 1.52 -18.64 2.74
CA ILE A 73 2.28 -18.65 1.49
C ILE A 73 1.71 -17.56 0.56
N ASP A 74 2.60 -16.79 -0.08
CA ASP A 74 2.25 -15.87 -1.16
C ASP A 74 1.30 -16.52 -2.18
N GLU A 75 0.22 -15.82 -2.58
CA GLU A 75 -0.90 -16.38 -3.33
C GLU A 75 -0.45 -16.99 -4.67
N LYS A 76 0.51 -16.37 -5.34
CA LYS A 76 1.08 -16.87 -6.60
C LYS A 76 1.88 -18.14 -6.40
N GLN A 77 2.67 -18.20 -5.32
CA GLN A 77 3.42 -19.40 -4.97
C GLN A 77 2.48 -20.51 -4.49
N ALA A 78 1.46 -20.18 -3.70
CA ALA A 78 0.43 -21.11 -3.27
C ALA A 78 -0.29 -21.72 -4.48
N ALA A 79 -0.67 -20.92 -5.48
CA ALA A 79 -1.26 -21.39 -6.72
C ALA A 79 -0.33 -22.35 -7.49
N GLU A 80 0.99 -22.05 -7.56
CA GLU A 80 1.98 -22.92 -8.18
C GLU A 80 2.13 -24.25 -7.42
N TYR A 81 2.16 -24.23 -6.10
CA TYR A 81 2.30 -25.45 -5.28
C TYR A 81 1.03 -26.31 -5.30
N LEU A 82 -0.15 -25.69 -5.36
CA LEU A 82 -1.41 -26.40 -5.59
C LEU A 82 -1.44 -27.08 -6.97
N ASP A 83 -0.79 -26.49 -7.98
CA ASP A 83 -0.66 -27.08 -9.32
C ASP A 83 0.23 -28.34 -9.34
N GLU A 84 1.15 -28.47 -8.38
CA GLU A 84 1.98 -29.65 -8.22
C GLU A 84 1.24 -30.89 -7.66
N MET A 85 0.01 -30.70 -7.14
CA MET A 85 -0.77 -31.72 -6.42
C MET A 85 -1.86 -32.37 -7.28
N ASP A 86 -2.48 -33.41 -6.72
CA ASP A 86 -3.74 -33.92 -7.21
C ASP A 86 -4.86 -32.89 -7.01
N VAL A 87 -5.67 -32.66 -8.05
CA VAL A 87 -6.69 -31.62 -8.06
C VAL A 87 -7.73 -31.76 -6.94
N ARG A 88 -8.07 -33.01 -6.55
CA ARG A 88 -9.00 -33.24 -5.44
C ARG A 88 -8.38 -32.87 -4.10
N LYS A 89 -7.08 -33.09 -3.96
CA LYS A 89 -6.37 -32.72 -2.76
C LYS A 89 -6.23 -31.19 -2.66
N ALA A 90 -5.92 -30.53 -3.76
CA ALA A 90 -5.89 -29.07 -3.83
C ALA A 90 -7.25 -28.46 -3.45
N ALA A 91 -8.35 -28.98 -4.02
CA ALA A 91 -9.70 -28.56 -3.66
C ALA A 91 -10.04 -28.81 -2.17
N ALA A 92 -9.57 -29.94 -1.60
CA ALA A 92 -9.81 -30.25 -0.19
C ALA A 92 -8.99 -29.36 0.77
N ILE A 93 -7.83 -28.84 0.36
CA ILE A 93 -7.06 -27.84 1.10
C ILE A 93 -7.81 -26.50 1.02
N LEU A 94 -8.13 -26.03 -0.19
CA LEU A 94 -8.88 -24.80 -0.41
C LEU A 94 -10.23 -24.76 0.33
N SER A 95 -10.91 -25.91 0.49
CA SER A 95 -12.16 -25.98 1.26
C SER A 95 -11.99 -25.77 2.78
N ARG A 96 -10.76 -25.74 3.27
CA ARG A 96 -10.42 -25.57 4.72
C ARG A 96 -9.71 -24.28 5.02
N MET A 97 -9.17 -23.63 4.02
CA MET A 97 -8.55 -22.32 4.14
C MET A 97 -9.61 -21.25 4.41
N GLU A 98 -9.21 -20.14 4.99
CA GLU A 98 -10.04 -18.94 5.13
C GLU A 98 -10.54 -18.45 3.76
N THR A 99 -11.76 -17.98 3.71
CA THR A 99 -12.45 -17.72 2.44
C THR A 99 -11.79 -16.60 1.63
N ASP A 100 -11.28 -15.56 2.26
CA ASP A 100 -10.52 -14.46 1.65
C ASP A 100 -9.21 -14.98 1.03
N ALA A 101 -8.41 -15.75 1.77
CA ALA A 101 -7.17 -16.36 1.26
C ALA A 101 -7.45 -17.28 0.04
N VAL A 102 -8.55 -18.05 0.06
CA VAL A 102 -8.95 -18.87 -1.08
C VAL A 102 -9.26 -18.02 -2.31
N VAL A 103 -9.94 -16.88 -2.15
CA VAL A 103 -10.25 -15.97 -3.26
C VAL A 103 -8.97 -15.50 -3.93
N ASP A 104 -8.01 -15.04 -3.16
CA ASP A 104 -6.75 -14.49 -3.67
C ASP A 104 -5.92 -15.56 -4.40
N VAL A 105 -5.79 -16.75 -3.82
CA VAL A 105 -5.13 -17.88 -4.49
C VAL A 105 -5.85 -18.28 -5.78
N LEU A 106 -7.20 -18.35 -5.78
CA LEU A 106 -7.96 -18.71 -6.98
C LEU A 106 -7.86 -17.67 -8.10
N ARG A 107 -7.63 -16.39 -7.78
CA ARG A 107 -7.36 -15.34 -8.78
C ARG A 107 -6.08 -15.62 -9.56
N MET A 108 -5.06 -16.20 -8.94
CA MET A 108 -3.79 -16.56 -9.58
C MET A 108 -3.89 -17.82 -10.45
N ILE A 109 -4.95 -18.62 -10.31
CA ILE A 109 -5.16 -19.88 -11.05
C ILE A 109 -5.88 -19.63 -12.39
N PRO A 110 -5.46 -20.25 -13.54
CA PRO A 110 -6.14 -20.14 -14.82
C PRO A 110 -7.63 -20.56 -14.75
N LYS A 111 -8.50 -19.87 -15.52
CA LYS A 111 -9.97 -19.99 -15.43
C LYS A 111 -10.48 -21.43 -15.52
N GLU A 112 -9.92 -22.24 -16.41
CA GLU A 112 -10.35 -23.63 -16.61
C GLU A 112 -10.09 -24.49 -15.37
N LYS A 113 -8.93 -24.31 -14.74
CA LYS A 113 -8.56 -25.06 -13.54
C LYS A 113 -9.29 -24.54 -12.32
N ARG A 114 -9.49 -23.23 -12.21
CA ARG A 114 -10.30 -22.58 -11.15
C ARG A 114 -11.71 -23.17 -11.12
N ALA A 115 -12.37 -23.26 -12.26
CA ALA A 115 -13.71 -23.84 -12.36
C ALA A 115 -13.76 -25.30 -11.86
N LEU A 116 -12.74 -26.10 -12.20
CA LEU A 116 -12.65 -27.48 -11.74
C LEU A 116 -12.41 -27.58 -10.22
N LEU A 117 -11.55 -26.71 -9.66
CA LEU A 117 -11.31 -26.66 -8.21
C LEU A 117 -12.59 -26.30 -7.47
N LEU A 118 -13.30 -25.25 -7.90
CA LEU A 118 -14.58 -24.84 -7.32
C LEU A 118 -15.64 -25.95 -7.38
N GLU A 119 -15.69 -26.73 -8.47
CA GLU A 119 -16.61 -27.87 -8.58
C GLU A 119 -16.29 -29.00 -7.59
N LEU A 120 -15.01 -29.18 -7.23
CA LEU A 120 -14.52 -30.22 -6.33
C LEU A 120 -14.46 -29.81 -4.87
N MET A 121 -14.64 -28.52 -4.56
CA MET A 121 -14.71 -28.01 -3.19
C MET A 121 -15.99 -28.44 -2.48
N ASP A 122 -15.97 -28.44 -1.17
CA ASP A 122 -17.12 -28.76 -0.32
C ASP A 122 -18.28 -27.77 -0.58
N ASP A 123 -19.53 -28.22 -0.41
CA ASP A 123 -20.72 -27.42 -0.71
C ASP A 123 -20.82 -26.14 0.15
N GLU A 124 -20.32 -26.15 1.39
CA GLU A 124 -20.29 -25.02 2.32
C GLU A 124 -19.30 -23.98 1.79
N ALA A 125 -18.04 -24.35 1.59
CA ALA A 125 -16.98 -23.47 1.07
C ALA A 125 -17.36 -22.87 -0.30
N ARG A 126 -18.02 -23.64 -1.18
CA ARG A 126 -18.49 -23.14 -2.48
C ARG A 126 -19.57 -22.06 -2.36
N LYS A 127 -20.46 -22.16 -1.36
CA LYS A 127 -21.49 -21.12 -1.10
C LYS A 127 -20.83 -19.84 -0.59
N ASP A 128 -19.90 -19.97 0.33
CA ASP A 128 -19.16 -18.84 0.91
C ASP A 128 -18.38 -18.10 -0.19
N MET A 129 -17.69 -18.85 -1.05
CA MET A 129 -17.03 -18.32 -2.24
C MET A 129 -17.97 -17.58 -3.19
N ALA A 130 -19.22 -18.06 -3.36
CA ALA A 130 -20.19 -17.41 -4.23
C ALA A 130 -20.68 -16.08 -3.67
N VAL A 131 -20.72 -15.91 -2.35
CA VAL A 131 -21.04 -14.63 -1.69
C VAL A 131 -19.94 -13.60 -1.94
N ILE A 132 -18.68 -13.98 -1.77
CA ILE A 132 -17.53 -13.08 -1.98
C ILE A 132 -17.35 -12.75 -3.46
N ALA A 133 -17.51 -13.73 -4.35
CA ALA A 133 -17.40 -13.54 -5.80
C ALA A 133 -18.46 -12.60 -6.40
N ALA A 134 -19.46 -12.18 -5.63
CA ALA A 134 -20.46 -11.20 -6.04
C ALA A 134 -19.93 -9.75 -5.98
N PHE A 135 -18.79 -9.51 -5.32
CA PHE A 135 -18.15 -8.21 -5.15
C PHE A 135 -17.00 -8.04 -6.13
N ASP A 136 -16.78 -6.78 -6.56
CA ASP A 136 -15.62 -6.41 -7.35
C ASP A 136 -14.35 -6.38 -6.47
N ASP A 137 -13.17 -6.51 -7.07
CA ASP A 137 -11.89 -6.59 -6.35
C ASP A 137 -11.57 -5.32 -5.53
N GLU A 138 -12.12 -4.18 -5.92
CA GLU A 138 -11.98 -2.88 -5.23
C GLU A 138 -13.03 -2.68 -4.10
N GLU A 139 -14.02 -3.58 -3.97
CA GLU A 139 -15.07 -3.51 -2.95
C GLU A 139 -14.66 -4.29 -1.70
N ILE A 140 -14.95 -3.75 -0.50
CA ILE A 140 -14.56 -4.37 0.79
C ILE A 140 -15.17 -5.77 0.98
N GLY A 141 -16.32 -6.05 0.39
CA GLY A 141 -16.96 -7.36 0.40
C GLY A 141 -16.13 -8.46 -0.25
N SER A 142 -15.17 -8.10 -1.15
CA SER A 142 -14.24 -9.05 -1.75
C SER A 142 -13.14 -9.54 -0.79
N ARG A 143 -12.99 -8.89 0.37
CA ARG A 143 -11.96 -9.14 1.39
C ARG A 143 -12.53 -9.68 2.70
N MET A 144 -13.81 -10.06 2.71
CA MET A 144 -14.45 -10.61 3.91
C MET A 144 -14.17 -12.08 4.09
N THR A 145 -14.17 -12.52 5.35
CA THR A 145 -14.29 -13.93 5.71
C THR A 145 -15.69 -14.25 6.20
N THR A 146 -16.14 -15.48 5.97
CA THR A 146 -17.39 -16.03 6.52
C THR A 146 -17.17 -16.76 7.84
N ASN A 147 -15.94 -16.78 8.35
CA ASN A 147 -15.54 -17.38 9.61
C ASN A 147 -15.84 -16.42 10.77
N TYR A 148 -17.07 -16.48 11.30
CA TYR A 148 -17.52 -15.65 12.42
C TYR A 148 -18.64 -16.30 13.22
N ILE A 149 -18.94 -15.78 14.41
CA ILE A 149 -20.01 -16.23 15.28
C ILE A 149 -21.21 -15.28 15.20
N GLU A 150 -22.37 -15.82 14.83
CA GLU A 150 -23.66 -15.11 14.81
C GLU A 150 -24.61 -15.66 15.85
N ILE A 151 -25.14 -14.80 16.72
CA ILE A 151 -26.09 -15.19 17.78
C ILE A 151 -27.31 -14.25 17.75
N ARG A 152 -28.50 -14.79 18.04
CA ARG A 152 -29.73 -14.00 18.13
C ARG A 152 -29.79 -13.18 19.41
N GLU A 153 -30.23 -11.91 19.29
CA GLU A 153 -30.32 -10.94 20.40
C GLU A 153 -31.23 -11.40 21.57
N ASN A 154 -32.27 -12.17 21.27
CA ASN A 154 -33.33 -12.48 22.23
C ASN A 154 -33.06 -13.74 23.09
N LEU A 155 -31.83 -14.24 23.10
CA LEU A 155 -31.44 -15.40 23.89
C LEU A 155 -31.05 -15.00 25.31
N THR A 156 -31.05 -15.98 26.23
CA THR A 156 -30.42 -15.86 27.53
C THR A 156 -28.92 -16.10 27.43
N VAL A 157 -28.12 -15.58 28.36
CA VAL A 157 -26.67 -15.82 28.45
C VAL A 157 -26.32 -17.32 28.32
N LYS A 158 -27.08 -18.20 28.95
CA LYS A 158 -26.85 -19.63 28.87
C LYS A 158 -27.12 -20.19 27.45
N GLN A 159 -28.17 -19.72 26.79
CA GLN A 159 -28.48 -20.14 25.41
C GLN A 159 -27.44 -19.59 24.41
N ALA A 160 -27.05 -18.32 24.58
CA ALA A 160 -26.00 -17.71 23.77
C ALA A 160 -24.67 -18.46 23.90
N MET A 161 -24.29 -18.87 25.12
CA MET A 161 -23.10 -19.69 25.34
C MET A 161 -23.20 -21.06 24.69
N THR A 162 -24.40 -21.69 24.67
CA THR A 162 -24.59 -22.98 24.00
C THR A 162 -24.47 -22.85 22.50
N GLU A 163 -25.04 -21.78 21.93
CA GLU A 163 -24.95 -21.46 20.51
C GLU A 163 -23.50 -21.19 20.09
N LEU A 164 -22.79 -20.37 20.85
CA LEU A 164 -21.35 -20.08 20.67
C LEU A 164 -20.54 -21.39 20.60
N VAL A 165 -20.66 -22.26 21.61
CA VAL A 165 -19.88 -23.52 21.65
C VAL A 165 -20.19 -24.40 20.44
N SER A 166 -21.42 -24.39 19.94
CA SER A 166 -21.80 -25.14 18.74
C SER A 166 -21.14 -24.61 17.49
N GLN A 167 -21.03 -23.27 17.35
CA GLN A 167 -20.43 -22.63 16.19
C GLN A 167 -18.89 -22.60 16.29
N ALA A 168 -18.31 -22.44 17.47
CA ALA A 168 -16.88 -22.43 17.70
C ALA A 168 -16.17 -23.75 17.34
N ALA A 169 -16.91 -24.82 17.12
CA ALA A 169 -16.36 -26.07 16.60
C ALA A 169 -15.97 -25.97 15.09
N LYS A 170 -16.45 -24.94 14.39
CA LYS A 170 -16.26 -24.73 12.95
C LYS A 170 -15.62 -23.39 12.61
N ASN A 171 -15.69 -22.43 13.51
CA ASN A 171 -15.22 -21.06 13.34
C ASN A 171 -14.14 -20.75 14.37
N ASP A 172 -13.02 -20.20 13.92
CA ASP A 172 -11.88 -19.83 14.75
C ASP A 172 -11.96 -18.36 15.22
N ASN A 173 -12.61 -17.50 14.46
CA ASN A 173 -12.82 -16.09 14.81
C ASN A 173 -13.97 -15.94 15.79
N ILE A 174 -13.70 -16.26 17.06
CA ILE A 174 -14.68 -16.30 18.16
C ILE A 174 -14.59 -15.11 19.12
N SER A 175 -13.59 -14.26 18.98
CA SER A 175 -13.31 -13.14 19.91
C SER A 175 -14.44 -12.13 19.95
N THR A 176 -15.05 -11.85 18.80
CA THR A 176 -16.23 -10.99 18.65
C THR A 176 -17.44 -11.83 18.25
N ILE A 177 -18.55 -11.64 18.93
CA ILE A 177 -19.82 -12.31 18.68
C ILE A 177 -20.79 -11.30 18.09
N PHE A 178 -21.29 -11.57 16.89
CA PHE A 178 -22.21 -10.69 16.19
C PHE A 178 -23.66 -11.04 16.54
N MET A 179 -24.41 -10.02 16.94
CA MET A 179 -25.80 -10.18 17.33
C MET A 179 -26.73 -9.80 16.19
N VAL A 180 -27.68 -10.67 15.91
CA VAL A 180 -28.67 -10.45 14.86
C VAL A 180 -30.12 -10.56 15.39
N THR A 181 -31.02 -9.88 14.70
CA THR A 181 -32.46 -9.99 14.95
C THR A 181 -33.02 -11.33 14.41
N ALA A 182 -34.32 -11.58 14.64
CA ALA A 182 -34.99 -12.75 14.10
C ALA A 182 -34.97 -12.82 12.55
N ASP A 183 -34.85 -11.65 11.88
CA ASP A 183 -34.79 -11.52 10.42
C ASP A 183 -33.34 -11.50 9.87
N HIS A 184 -32.35 -11.86 10.70
CA HIS A 184 -30.91 -11.84 10.37
C HIS A 184 -30.36 -10.43 10.07
N THR A 185 -31.02 -9.37 10.54
CA THR A 185 -30.49 -8.01 10.49
C THR A 185 -29.47 -7.80 11.60
N PHE A 186 -28.34 -7.19 11.30
CA PHE A 186 -27.31 -6.86 12.28
C PHE A 186 -27.86 -5.95 13.37
N TYR A 187 -27.67 -6.32 14.63
CA TYR A 187 -28.15 -5.59 15.80
C TYR A 187 -27.02 -4.96 16.61
N GLY A 188 -25.87 -5.61 16.71
CA GLY A 188 -24.71 -5.17 17.44
C GLY A 188 -23.69 -6.29 17.60
N ALA A 189 -22.69 -6.06 18.44
CA ALA A 189 -21.68 -7.05 18.75
C ALA A 189 -21.37 -7.10 20.24
N MET A 190 -20.76 -8.18 20.73
CA MET A 190 -20.22 -8.29 22.08
C MET A 190 -18.90 -9.05 22.06
N ASP A 191 -18.06 -8.80 23.05
CA ASP A 191 -16.83 -9.56 23.26
C ASP A 191 -17.13 -10.93 23.89
N LEU A 192 -16.43 -11.96 23.43
CA LEU A 192 -16.44 -13.28 24.04
C LEU A 192 -16.15 -13.22 25.56
N LYS A 193 -15.23 -12.36 25.96
CA LYS A 193 -14.88 -12.14 27.38
C LYS A 193 -16.08 -11.73 28.21
N ASP A 194 -16.94 -10.85 27.69
CA ASP A 194 -18.11 -10.36 28.39
C ASP A 194 -19.15 -11.46 28.56
N LEU A 195 -19.35 -12.29 27.53
CA LEU A 195 -20.23 -13.44 27.62
C LEU A 195 -19.72 -14.49 28.63
N ILE A 196 -18.40 -14.79 28.66
CA ILE A 196 -17.78 -15.73 29.60
C ILE A 196 -17.89 -15.25 31.04
N THR A 197 -17.75 -13.95 31.27
CA THR A 197 -17.79 -13.35 32.63
C THR A 197 -19.21 -13.03 33.13
N ALA A 198 -20.20 -13.10 32.27
CA ALA A 198 -21.58 -12.80 32.57
C ALA A 198 -22.18 -13.78 33.60
N ARG A 199 -23.01 -13.25 34.49
CA ARG A 199 -23.77 -14.07 35.43
C ARG A 199 -25.04 -14.60 34.76
N GLN A 200 -25.63 -15.67 35.32
CA GLN A 200 -26.84 -16.27 34.74
C GLN A 200 -28.05 -15.36 34.72
N ASP A 201 -28.10 -14.37 35.60
CA ASP A 201 -29.16 -13.38 35.76
C ASP A 201 -28.89 -12.09 34.93
N THR A 202 -27.73 -11.96 34.28
CA THR A 202 -27.41 -10.84 33.42
C THR A 202 -28.28 -10.91 32.15
N ARG A 203 -28.84 -9.78 31.74
CA ARG A 203 -29.55 -9.69 30.46
C ARG A 203 -28.53 -9.61 29.33
N LEU A 204 -28.77 -10.35 28.28
CA LEU A 204 -27.87 -10.35 27.11
C LEU A 204 -27.75 -8.94 26.48
N ASP A 205 -28.87 -8.19 26.45
CA ASP A 205 -28.90 -6.80 25.96
C ASP A 205 -27.91 -5.88 26.66
N ASP A 206 -27.61 -6.14 27.94
CA ASP A 206 -26.70 -5.30 28.75
C ASP A 206 -25.21 -5.52 28.33
N LEU A 207 -24.93 -6.57 27.55
CA LEU A 207 -23.60 -6.93 27.04
C LEU A 207 -23.40 -6.51 25.59
N ILE A 208 -24.48 -6.17 24.87
CA ILE A 208 -24.43 -5.87 23.42
C ILE A 208 -24.09 -4.41 23.21
N VAL A 209 -23.06 -4.17 22.39
CA VAL A 209 -22.71 -2.83 21.88
C VAL A 209 -23.44 -2.61 20.57
N THR A 210 -24.52 -1.83 20.61
CA THR A 210 -25.35 -1.53 19.42
C THR A 210 -24.77 -0.44 18.52
N SER A 211 -23.78 0.34 19.01
CA SER A 211 -23.03 1.33 18.26
C SER A 211 -21.72 0.77 17.66
N TYR A 212 -21.67 -0.54 17.45
CA TYR A 212 -20.51 -1.21 16.90
C TYR A 212 -20.25 -0.77 15.45
N PRO A 213 -18.96 -0.54 15.04
CA PRO A 213 -18.64 -0.12 13.68
C PRO A 213 -19.00 -1.22 12.67
N TYR A 214 -19.42 -0.81 11.48
CA TYR A 214 -19.69 -1.71 10.35
C TYR A 214 -19.42 -1.01 9.01
N VAL A 215 -19.31 -1.79 7.95
CA VAL A 215 -19.21 -1.31 6.56
C VAL A 215 -20.19 -2.08 5.68
N TYR A 216 -20.55 -1.49 4.51
CA TYR A 216 -21.34 -2.18 3.51
C TYR A 216 -20.43 -2.85 2.47
N GLY A 217 -20.78 -4.06 2.02
CA GLY A 217 -19.96 -4.85 1.12
C GLY A 217 -19.56 -4.16 -0.19
N HIS A 218 -20.37 -3.23 -0.69
CA HIS A 218 -20.09 -2.45 -1.92
C HIS A 218 -19.33 -1.13 -1.67
N GLU A 219 -18.89 -0.85 -0.44
CA GLU A 219 -18.00 0.30 -0.21
C GLU A 219 -16.61 -0.02 -0.76
N LEU A 220 -15.92 1.02 -1.28
CA LEU A 220 -14.55 0.86 -1.76
C LEU A 220 -13.59 0.60 -0.58
N ILE A 221 -12.59 -0.24 -0.81
CA ILE A 221 -11.59 -0.62 0.19
C ILE A 221 -10.91 0.62 0.77
N ASP A 222 -10.43 1.56 -0.07
CA ASP A 222 -9.76 2.80 0.34
C ASP A 222 -10.62 3.64 1.31
N ASP A 223 -11.92 3.80 0.99
CA ASP A 223 -12.86 4.53 1.84
C ASP A 223 -13.13 3.80 3.17
N CYS A 224 -13.07 2.47 3.17
CA CYS A 224 -13.23 1.65 4.36
C CYS A 224 -12.01 1.70 5.25
N ILE A 225 -10.79 1.60 4.70
CA ILE A 225 -9.54 1.65 5.46
C ILE A 225 -9.45 2.95 6.27
N GLU A 226 -9.79 4.10 5.66
CA GLU A 226 -9.81 5.40 6.36
C GLU A 226 -10.72 5.39 7.59
N LYS A 227 -11.86 4.69 7.51
CA LYS A 227 -12.81 4.56 8.62
C LYS A 227 -12.39 3.52 9.65
N LEU A 228 -11.88 2.37 9.19
CA LEU A 228 -11.67 1.18 10.02
C LEU A 228 -10.38 1.22 10.83
N LYS A 229 -9.32 1.86 10.33
CA LYS A 229 -8.02 1.97 11.00
C LYS A 229 -8.08 2.60 12.40
N ASP A 230 -9.09 3.41 12.68
CA ASP A 230 -9.26 4.09 13.97
C ASP A 230 -9.97 3.20 15.01
N TYR A 231 -10.56 2.07 14.58
CA TYR A 231 -11.20 1.12 15.47
C TYR A 231 -10.23 0.00 15.86
N SER A 232 -10.11 -0.27 17.15
CA SER A 232 -9.25 -1.33 17.69
C SER A 232 -10.05 -2.62 17.92
N GLU A 233 -10.95 -2.96 17.00
CA GLU A 233 -11.80 -4.13 17.08
C GLU A 233 -11.13 -5.36 16.46
N ASN A 234 -11.39 -6.55 17.01
CA ASN A 234 -10.82 -7.79 16.47
C ASN A 234 -11.39 -8.15 15.08
N SER A 235 -12.66 -7.85 14.86
CA SER A 235 -13.33 -8.01 13.59
C SER A 235 -14.51 -7.04 13.45
N ILE A 236 -14.77 -6.61 12.21
CA ILE A 236 -15.81 -5.62 11.88
C ILE A 236 -16.78 -6.27 10.89
N PRO A 237 -18.12 -6.18 11.14
CA PRO A 237 -19.11 -6.81 10.27
C PRO A 237 -19.27 -6.08 8.94
N ILE A 238 -19.42 -6.85 7.89
CA ILE A 238 -19.75 -6.41 6.54
C ILE A 238 -21.22 -6.73 6.27
N LEU A 239 -21.98 -5.71 5.90
CA LEU A 239 -23.42 -5.79 5.74
C LEU A 239 -23.85 -5.67 4.27
N ASP A 240 -25.01 -6.24 3.95
CA ASP A 240 -25.70 -5.95 2.71
C ASP A 240 -26.53 -4.66 2.81
N ASN A 241 -27.17 -4.26 1.71
CA ASN A 241 -28.04 -3.07 1.65
C ASN A 241 -29.31 -3.18 2.53
N ASP A 242 -29.66 -4.39 2.99
CA ASP A 242 -30.77 -4.66 3.90
C ASP A 242 -30.30 -4.74 5.37
N ASN A 243 -29.04 -4.37 5.65
CA ASN A 243 -28.37 -4.48 6.95
C ASN A 243 -28.23 -5.91 7.48
N LYS A 244 -28.22 -6.91 6.60
CA LYS A 244 -27.92 -8.29 7.00
C LYS A 244 -26.43 -8.53 6.99
N LEU A 245 -25.97 -9.36 7.90
CA LEU A 245 -24.57 -9.75 8.01
C LEU A 245 -24.19 -10.67 6.86
N LEU A 246 -23.20 -10.29 6.07
CA LEU A 246 -22.64 -11.06 4.96
C LEU A 246 -21.38 -11.80 5.37
N GLY A 247 -20.52 -11.15 6.14
CA GLY A 247 -19.25 -11.64 6.58
C GLY A 247 -18.62 -10.64 7.54
N VAL A 248 -17.36 -10.84 7.83
CA VAL A 248 -16.58 -9.94 8.67
C VAL A 248 -15.21 -9.69 8.05
N ILE A 249 -14.61 -8.56 8.37
CA ILE A 249 -13.20 -8.31 8.12
C ILE A 249 -12.45 -8.35 9.44
N THR A 250 -11.35 -9.11 9.50
CA THR A 250 -10.56 -9.24 10.72
C THR A 250 -9.57 -8.09 10.87
N SER A 251 -9.08 -7.86 12.08
CA SER A 251 -8.01 -6.87 12.31
C SER A 251 -6.74 -7.22 11.51
N GLN A 252 -6.45 -8.51 11.31
CA GLN A 252 -5.33 -8.96 10.50
C GLN A 252 -5.54 -8.57 9.03
N SER A 253 -6.69 -8.93 8.44
CA SER A 253 -7.02 -8.58 7.05
C SER A 253 -7.01 -7.06 6.81
N ILE A 254 -7.40 -6.25 7.82
CA ILE A 254 -7.29 -4.78 7.73
C ILE A 254 -5.82 -4.34 7.69
N VAL A 255 -4.95 -4.95 8.51
CA VAL A 255 -3.51 -4.63 8.50
C VAL A 255 -2.89 -4.98 7.15
N ASP A 256 -3.20 -6.15 6.62
CA ASP A 256 -2.69 -6.61 5.32
C ASP A 256 -3.15 -5.70 4.18
N LEU A 257 -4.43 -5.29 4.18
CA LEU A 257 -4.96 -4.32 3.21
C LEU A 257 -4.27 -2.95 3.29
N VAL A 258 -3.98 -2.48 4.52
CA VAL A 258 -3.24 -1.21 4.70
C VAL A 258 -1.81 -1.33 4.18
N ASP A 259 -1.17 -2.48 4.36
CA ASP A 259 0.20 -2.72 3.87
C ASP A 259 0.23 -2.78 2.33
N ASP A 260 -0.71 -3.50 1.73
CA ASP A 260 -0.88 -3.57 0.27
C ASP A 260 -1.11 -2.17 -0.34
N GLU A 261 -2.05 -1.38 0.22
CA GLU A 261 -2.33 -0.02 -0.26
C GLU A 261 -1.10 0.89 -0.14
N MET A 262 -0.39 0.81 1.00
CA MET A 262 0.85 1.57 1.19
C MET A 262 1.94 1.17 0.19
N GLY A 263 2.02 -0.10 -0.16
CA GLY A 263 2.94 -0.62 -1.16
C GLY A 263 2.61 -0.12 -2.57
N GLU A 264 1.34 -0.17 -2.96
CA GLU A 264 0.85 0.37 -4.24
C GLU A 264 1.10 1.88 -4.35
N ASP A 265 0.78 2.65 -3.31
CA ASP A 265 1.05 4.09 -3.23
C ASP A 265 2.53 4.40 -3.38
N TYR A 266 3.39 3.60 -2.73
CA TYR A 266 4.84 3.74 -2.84
C TYR A 266 5.32 3.47 -4.27
N ALA A 267 4.80 2.42 -4.90
CA ALA A 267 5.11 2.10 -6.30
C ALA A 267 4.65 3.23 -7.24
N MET A 268 3.43 3.73 -7.10
CA MET A 268 2.91 4.85 -7.88
C MET A 268 3.72 6.13 -7.66
N PHE A 269 4.09 6.43 -6.41
CA PHE A 269 4.96 7.57 -6.09
C PHE A 269 6.31 7.47 -6.79
N ALA A 270 6.87 6.27 -6.94
CA ALA A 270 8.09 6.02 -7.69
C ALA A 270 7.90 6.07 -9.22
N GLY A 271 6.67 6.15 -9.71
CA GLY A 271 6.33 6.15 -11.15
C GLY A 271 6.22 4.75 -11.74
N LEU A 272 5.86 3.77 -10.95
CA LEU A 272 5.47 2.43 -11.39
C LEU A 272 3.96 2.35 -11.57
N THR A 273 3.47 1.36 -12.30
CA THR A 273 2.02 1.13 -12.46
C THR A 273 1.47 0.12 -11.44
N ALA A 274 2.33 -0.60 -10.75
CA ALA A 274 2.03 -1.54 -9.68
C ALA A 274 3.32 -1.91 -8.94
N GLU A 275 3.21 -2.56 -7.80
CA GLU A 275 4.33 -3.13 -7.06
C GLU A 275 5.17 -4.10 -7.89
N GLU A 276 6.45 -4.22 -7.56
CA GLU A 276 7.41 -5.08 -8.24
C GLU A 276 8.14 -5.99 -7.23
N ASP A 277 8.11 -7.28 -7.49
CA ASP A 277 8.77 -8.29 -6.67
C ASP A 277 10.19 -8.61 -7.18
N LEU A 278 11.09 -8.99 -6.26
CA LEU A 278 12.48 -9.36 -6.55
C LEU A 278 12.60 -10.48 -7.59
N LYS A 279 11.67 -11.42 -7.62
CA LYS A 279 11.69 -12.59 -8.51
C LYS A 279 10.88 -12.38 -9.80
N GLU A 280 10.35 -11.20 -10.01
CA GLU A 280 9.47 -10.92 -11.15
C GLU A 280 10.22 -11.07 -12.51
N PRO A 281 9.59 -11.69 -13.51
CA PRO A 281 10.18 -11.81 -14.85
C PRO A 281 10.42 -10.45 -15.50
N LEU A 282 11.57 -10.27 -16.20
CA LEU A 282 11.97 -9.01 -16.85
C LEU A 282 10.85 -8.36 -17.69
N LYS A 283 10.04 -9.17 -18.40
CA LYS A 283 8.97 -8.65 -19.26
C LYS A 283 7.84 -7.99 -18.44
N GLU A 284 7.56 -8.49 -17.26
CA GLU A 284 6.51 -7.96 -16.38
C GLU A 284 6.99 -6.68 -15.69
N SER A 285 8.22 -6.67 -15.17
CA SER A 285 8.87 -5.44 -14.67
C SER A 285 8.88 -4.33 -15.73
N MET A 286 9.22 -4.67 -16.98
CA MET A 286 9.20 -3.70 -18.09
C MET A 286 7.80 -3.15 -18.36
N LYS A 287 6.74 -3.97 -18.27
CA LYS A 287 5.35 -3.51 -18.46
C LYS A 287 4.91 -2.51 -17.39
N LYS A 288 5.37 -2.69 -16.17
CA LYS A 288 5.06 -1.81 -15.04
C LYS A 288 5.79 -0.45 -15.13
N ARG A 289 6.98 -0.41 -15.74
CA ARG A 289 7.83 0.79 -15.82
C ARG A 289 7.70 1.56 -17.14
N LEU A 290 7.64 0.86 -18.26
CA LEU A 290 7.76 1.45 -19.60
C LEU A 290 6.65 2.46 -19.93
N PRO A 291 5.36 2.24 -19.59
CA PRO A 291 4.30 3.20 -19.91
C PRO A 291 4.58 4.58 -19.34
N TRP A 292 5.00 4.62 -18.07
CA TRP A 292 5.30 5.87 -17.38
C TRP A 292 6.56 6.56 -17.94
N LEU A 293 7.60 5.79 -18.26
CA LEU A 293 8.82 6.32 -18.90
C LEU A 293 8.53 6.95 -20.26
N LEU A 294 7.57 6.41 -21.04
CA LEU A 294 7.15 7.00 -22.31
C LEU A 294 6.44 8.34 -22.12
N VAL A 295 5.58 8.45 -21.11
CA VAL A 295 4.94 9.73 -20.75
C VAL A 295 6.00 10.77 -20.36
N LEU A 296 6.95 10.38 -19.51
CA LEU A 296 8.03 11.27 -19.08
C LEU A 296 8.95 11.69 -20.25
N LEU A 297 9.23 10.80 -21.20
CA LEU A 297 9.99 11.12 -22.41
C LEU A 297 9.26 12.19 -23.25
N ALA A 298 7.95 12.06 -23.41
CA ALA A 298 7.15 13.04 -24.13
C ALA A 298 7.14 14.40 -23.41
N LEU A 299 6.93 14.42 -22.10
CA LEU A 299 6.99 15.63 -21.27
C LEU A 299 8.38 16.27 -21.28
N GLY A 300 9.45 15.48 -21.18
CA GLY A 300 10.84 15.95 -21.28
C GLY A 300 11.15 16.61 -22.63
N THR A 301 10.54 16.13 -23.72
CA THR A 301 10.63 16.77 -25.03
C THR A 301 9.99 18.16 -25.03
N VAL A 302 8.85 18.33 -24.34
CA VAL A 302 8.21 19.64 -24.15
C VAL A 302 9.13 20.58 -23.37
N VAL A 303 9.70 20.13 -22.25
CA VAL A 303 10.68 20.93 -21.46
C VAL A 303 11.85 21.37 -22.34
N SER A 304 12.43 20.46 -23.11
CA SER A 304 13.54 20.76 -24.04
C SER A 304 13.15 21.81 -25.08
N SER A 305 11.92 21.75 -25.60
CA SER A 305 11.40 22.73 -26.54
C SER A 305 11.26 24.12 -25.93
N VAL A 306 10.85 24.20 -24.65
CA VAL A 306 10.75 25.47 -23.92
C VAL A 306 12.14 26.06 -23.64
N VAL A 307 13.15 25.25 -23.33
CA VAL A 307 14.55 25.72 -23.22
C VAL A 307 14.98 26.41 -24.53
N GLY A 308 14.60 25.87 -25.68
CA GLY A 308 14.89 26.45 -27.02
C GLY A 308 14.32 27.87 -27.20
N VAL A 309 13.19 28.20 -26.57
CA VAL A 309 12.62 29.57 -26.60
C VAL A 309 13.57 30.60 -25.98
N PHE A 310 14.41 30.18 -25.02
CA PHE A 310 15.37 31.04 -24.32
C PHE A 310 16.75 31.05 -24.96
N GLU A 311 16.94 30.49 -26.17
CA GLU A 311 18.24 30.40 -26.86
C GLU A 311 18.94 31.76 -26.98
N GLN A 312 18.19 32.84 -27.22
CA GLN A 312 18.74 34.20 -27.31
C GLN A 312 19.31 34.69 -25.96
N VAL A 313 18.68 34.37 -24.86
CA VAL A 313 19.16 34.70 -23.48
C VAL A 313 20.42 33.91 -23.18
N VAL A 314 20.44 32.63 -23.54
CA VAL A 314 21.55 31.71 -23.32
C VAL A 314 22.77 32.13 -24.18
N SER A 315 22.58 32.50 -25.46
CA SER A 315 23.67 32.93 -26.34
C SER A 315 24.36 34.21 -25.88
N GLN A 316 23.61 35.13 -25.26
CA GLN A 316 24.15 36.38 -24.74
C GLN A 316 24.90 36.20 -23.41
N LEU A 317 24.48 35.22 -22.59
CA LEU A 317 25.04 34.96 -21.27
C LEU A 317 25.29 33.48 -21.02
N THR A 318 26.25 32.88 -21.77
CA THR A 318 26.53 31.44 -21.71
C THR A 318 26.81 30.89 -20.31
N ILE A 319 27.31 31.77 -19.39
CA ILE A 319 27.61 31.38 -18.01
C ILE A 319 26.38 30.86 -17.24
N ILE A 320 25.16 31.35 -17.59
CA ILE A 320 23.96 30.94 -16.89
C ILE A 320 23.63 29.46 -17.14
N MET A 321 24.02 28.89 -18.29
CA MET A 321 23.82 27.46 -18.58
C MET A 321 24.51 26.56 -17.55
N CYS A 322 25.65 26.98 -16.98
CA CYS A 322 26.38 26.19 -16.01
C CYS A 322 25.58 25.92 -14.71
N PHE A 323 24.58 26.76 -14.44
CA PHE A 323 23.79 26.69 -13.20
C PHE A 323 22.35 26.24 -13.41
N GLN A 324 21.96 25.93 -14.66
CA GLN A 324 20.60 25.42 -14.96
C GLN A 324 20.28 24.17 -14.14
N SER A 325 21.17 23.18 -14.15
CA SER A 325 20.94 21.92 -13.42
C SER A 325 20.72 22.14 -11.92
N LEU A 326 21.42 23.11 -11.31
CA LEU A 326 21.23 23.44 -9.90
C LEU A 326 19.79 23.95 -9.61
N ILE A 327 19.25 24.79 -10.50
CA ILE A 327 17.89 25.33 -10.33
C ILE A 327 16.82 24.24 -10.53
N LEU A 328 16.98 23.44 -11.59
CA LEU A 328 16.05 22.35 -11.90
C LEU A 328 16.04 21.30 -10.78
N ASP A 329 17.21 20.86 -10.33
CA ASP A 329 17.34 19.88 -9.25
C ASP A 329 16.68 20.36 -7.96
N MET A 330 16.93 21.59 -7.52
CA MET A 330 16.34 22.12 -6.32
C MET A 330 14.81 22.32 -6.44
N ALA A 331 14.33 22.74 -7.60
CA ALA A 331 12.91 22.87 -7.86
C ALA A 331 12.20 21.50 -7.85
N GLY A 332 12.78 20.50 -8.50
CA GLY A 332 12.29 19.14 -8.53
C GLY A 332 12.21 18.54 -7.11
N ASN A 333 13.27 18.65 -6.34
CA ASN A 333 13.35 18.13 -4.97
C ASN A 333 12.30 18.77 -4.05
N VAL A 334 12.12 20.08 -4.09
CA VAL A 334 11.08 20.76 -3.28
C VAL A 334 9.68 20.32 -3.70
N GLY A 335 9.44 20.20 -4.99
CA GLY A 335 8.15 19.72 -5.48
C GLY A 335 7.84 18.30 -5.02
N THR A 336 8.82 17.41 -5.07
CA THR A 336 8.67 16.01 -4.59
C THR A 336 8.47 15.95 -3.07
N GLN A 337 9.16 16.81 -2.29
CA GLN A 337 8.92 16.90 -0.85
C GLN A 337 7.50 17.38 -0.52
N SER A 338 7.01 18.41 -1.21
CA SER A 338 5.63 18.90 -1.02
C SER A 338 4.59 17.89 -1.50
N LEU A 339 4.88 17.14 -2.58
CA LEU A 339 4.07 16.01 -3.03
C LEU A 339 3.93 14.95 -1.93
N ALA A 340 5.06 14.45 -1.39
CA ALA A 340 5.06 13.42 -0.37
C ALA A 340 4.26 13.82 0.88
N VAL A 341 4.44 15.07 1.35
CA VAL A 341 3.65 15.61 2.48
C VAL A 341 2.17 15.67 2.12
N THR A 342 1.83 16.09 0.91
CA THR A 342 0.43 16.24 0.49
C THR A 342 -0.27 14.91 0.35
N ILE A 343 0.36 13.91 -0.28
CA ILE A 343 -0.18 12.54 -0.37
C ILE A 343 -0.42 12.02 1.04
N ARG A 344 0.56 12.09 1.93
CA ARG A 344 0.44 11.62 3.32
C ARG A 344 -0.74 12.26 4.06
N VAL A 345 -0.92 13.58 3.92
CA VAL A 345 -2.05 14.30 4.57
C VAL A 345 -3.39 13.90 3.95
N LEU A 346 -3.44 13.62 2.64
CA LEU A 346 -4.65 13.19 1.96
C LEU A 346 -5.06 11.75 2.26
N MET A 347 -4.11 10.91 2.67
CA MET A 347 -4.36 9.55 3.16
C MET A 347 -4.89 9.53 4.60
N ASP A 348 -4.44 10.47 5.44
CA ASP A 348 -4.79 10.49 6.87
C ASP A 348 -6.03 11.32 7.18
N GLU A 349 -6.39 12.30 6.35
CA GLU A 349 -7.44 13.27 6.69
C GLU A 349 -8.34 13.64 5.50
N SER A 350 -9.65 13.63 5.72
CA SER A 350 -10.63 14.23 4.81
C SER A 350 -10.61 15.77 4.93
N LEU A 351 -9.78 16.42 4.09
CA LEU A 351 -9.56 17.87 4.18
C LEU A 351 -10.75 18.70 3.70
N THR A 352 -11.16 19.66 4.51
CA THR A 352 -12.09 20.74 4.09
C THR A 352 -11.41 21.67 3.08
N GLY A 353 -12.22 22.38 2.27
CA GLY A 353 -11.68 23.35 1.30
C GLY A 353 -10.74 24.41 1.91
N LYS A 354 -10.99 24.81 3.16
CA LYS A 354 -10.12 25.75 3.89
C LYS A 354 -8.78 25.13 4.24
N GLN A 355 -8.76 23.91 4.75
CA GLN A 355 -7.54 23.17 5.09
C GLN A 355 -6.68 22.89 3.84
N LYS A 356 -7.30 22.60 2.68
CA LYS A 356 -6.57 22.45 1.40
C LYS A 356 -5.80 23.72 1.04
N VAL A 357 -6.43 24.89 1.19
CA VAL A 357 -5.78 26.18 0.93
C VAL A 357 -4.67 26.45 1.97
N GLU A 358 -4.91 26.15 3.24
CA GLU A 358 -3.90 26.28 4.30
C GLU A 358 -2.68 25.40 4.03
N LEU A 359 -2.88 24.17 3.55
CA LEU A 359 -1.79 23.25 3.17
C LEU A 359 -0.92 23.86 2.05
N VAL A 360 -1.53 24.36 0.97
CA VAL A 360 -0.79 25.04 -0.12
C VAL A 360 0.04 26.20 0.40
N PHE A 361 -0.56 27.07 1.22
CA PHE A 361 0.17 28.20 1.78
C PHE A 361 1.26 27.76 2.77
N LYS A 362 1.08 26.71 3.51
CA LYS A 362 2.09 26.12 4.40
C LYS A 362 3.31 25.67 3.58
N GLU A 363 3.10 24.86 2.54
CA GLU A 363 4.17 24.39 1.67
C GLU A 363 4.89 25.53 0.93
N MET A 364 4.16 26.53 0.43
CA MET A 364 4.76 27.74 -0.16
C MET A 364 5.65 28.50 0.84
N ARG A 365 5.26 28.63 2.12
CA ARG A 365 6.06 29.29 3.14
C ARG A 365 7.32 28.51 3.45
N ILE A 366 7.24 27.18 3.52
CA ILE A 366 8.39 26.31 3.72
C ILE A 366 9.36 26.45 2.55
N ALA A 367 8.84 26.35 1.31
CA ALA A 367 9.63 26.53 0.10
C ALA A 367 10.27 27.92 -0.01
N PHE A 368 9.56 28.97 0.39
CA PHE A 368 10.12 30.34 0.47
C PHE A 368 11.25 30.44 1.48
N SER A 369 11.08 29.90 2.68
CA SER A 369 12.09 29.95 3.73
C SER A 369 13.35 29.19 3.32
N ASN A 370 13.20 27.98 2.81
CA ASN A 370 14.30 27.17 2.29
C ASN A 370 14.97 27.85 1.08
N GLY A 371 14.17 28.38 0.15
CA GLY A 371 14.64 29.09 -1.03
C GLY A 371 15.42 30.38 -0.69
N ALA A 372 14.97 31.12 0.34
CA ALA A 372 15.71 32.32 0.82
C ALA A 372 17.06 31.92 1.41
N ILE A 373 17.12 30.91 2.26
CA ILE A 373 18.38 30.44 2.85
C ILE A 373 19.36 29.96 1.76
N LEU A 374 18.88 29.07 0.87
CA LEU A 374 19.68 28.50 -0.23
C LEU A 374 20.07 29.58 -1.24
N GLY A 375 19.17 30.53 -1.52
CA GLY A 375 19.43 31.68 -2.38
C GLY A 375 20.56 32.56 -1.86
N ILE A 376 20.59 32.84 -0.55
CA ILE A 376 21.69 33.60 0.10
C ILE A 376 23.00 32.80 0.03
N ILE A 377 22.95 31.50 0.32
CA ILE A 377 24.14 30.63 0.24
C ILE A 377 24.64 30.60 -1.22
N SER A 378 23.76 30.42 -2.18
CA SER A 378 24.12 30.45 -3.60
C SER A 378 24.71 31.79 -4.03
N PHE A 379 24.15 32.90 -3.57
CA PHE A 379 24.66 34.23 -3.86
C PHE A 379 26.13 34.36 -3.39
N LEU A 380 26.46 33.96 -2.19
CA LEU A 380 27.79 34.07 -1.62
C LEU A 380 28.77 33.10 -2.27
N VAL A 381 28.40 31.81 -2.34
CA VAL A 381 29.30 30.75 -2.83
C VAL A 381 29.50 30.82 -4.34
N LEU A 382 28.44 31.01 -5.13
CA LEU A 382 28.54 31.09 -6.58
C LEU A 382 29.16 32.41 -7.04
N GLY A 383 28.94 33.53 -6.31
CA GLY A 383 29.62 34.79 -6.56
C GLY A 383 31.14 34.67 -6.43
N LEU A 384 31.57 34.01 -5.34
CA LEU A 384 32.99 33.71 -5.11
C LEU A 384 33.55 32.75 -6.19
N TYR A 385 32.79 31.67 -6.52
CA TYR A 385 33.17 30.70 -7.53
C TYR A 385 33.35 31.36 -8.91
N ILE A 386 32.40 32.18 -9.35
CA ILE A 386 32.44 32.86 -10.65
C ILE A 386 33.61 33.82 -10.72
N ALA A 387 33.86 34.61 -9.63
CA ALA A 387 34.96 35.56 -9.60
C ALA A 387 36.33 34.87 -9.64
N LEU A 388 36.54 33.84 -8.82
CA LEU A 388 37.86 33.21 -8.66
C LEU A 388 38.17 32.18 -9.77
N PHE A 389 37.19 31.34 -10.13
CA PHE A 389 37.44 30.21 -11.05
C PHE A 389 37.04 30.50 -12.49
N LYS A 390 36.11 31.42 -12.74
CA LYS A 390 35.71 31.81 -14.11
C LYS A 390 36.35 33.11 -14.55
N GLY A 391 37.18 33.76 -13.69
CA GLY A 391 37.93 34.96 -14.04
C GLY A 391 37.07 36.16 -14.42
N LYS A 392 35.84 36.26 -13.89
CA LYS A 392 34.92 37.35 -14.13
C LYS A 392 35.08 38.45 -13.07
N THR A 393 34.70 39.68 -13.42
CA THR A 393 34.74 40.76 -12.45
C THR A 393 33.81 40.50 -11.27
N TRP A 394 34.15 40.99 -10.09
CA TRP A 394 33.34 40.82 -8.88
C TRP A 394 31.91 41.33 -9.05
N ALA A 395 31.75 42.50 -9.70
CA ALA A 395 30.41 43.04 -9.98
C ALA A 395 29.56 42.10 -10.85
N PHE A 396 30.14 41.57 -11.92
CA PHE A 396 29.47 40.61 -12.78
C PHE A 396 29.16 39.31 -12.04
N ALA A 397 30.12 38.79 -11.29
CA ALA A 397 29.97 37.53 -10.55
C ALA A 397 28.80 37.61 -9.54
N TYR A 398 28.73 38.67 -8.77
CA TYR A 398 27.65 38.84 -7.79
C TYR A 398 26.32 39.26 -8.43
N ALA A 399 26.31 39.93 -9.56
CA ALA A 399 25.07 40.15 -10.32
C ALA A 399 24.48 38.84 -10.83
N VAL A 400 25.29 37.95 -11.42
CA VAL A 400 24.87 36.67 -11.90
C VAL A 400 24.45 35.76 -10.75
N SER A 401 25.24 35.66 -9.68
CA SER A 401 24.88 34.80 -8.53
C SER A 401 23.63 35.31 -7.78
N GLY A 402 23.41 36.62 -7.72
CA GLY A 402 22.20 37.21 -7.17
C GLY A 402 20.96 36.85 -7.97
N CYS A 403 21.07 36.87 -9.31
CA CYS A 403 20.00 36.40 -10.20
C CYS A 403 19.73 34.91 -10.01
N ILE A 404 20.78 34.09 -9.89
CA ILE A 404 20.64 32.63 -9.61
C ILE A 404 19.93 32.41 -8.28
N GLY A 405 20.35 33.07 -7.22
CA GLY A 405 19.73 32.94 -5.87
C GLY A 405 18.26 33.35 -5.86
N LEU A 406 17.92 34.46 -6.55
CA LEU A 406 16.53 34.89 -6.70
C LEU A 406 15.69 33.89 -7.53
N SER A 407 16.25 33.40 -8.64
CA SER A 407 15.59 32.41 -9.48
C SER A 407 15.35 31.09 -8.74
N LEU A 408 16.31 30.66 -7.92
CA LEU A 408 16.21 29.51 -7.06
C LEU A 408 15.03 29.66 -6.08
N MET A 409 14.96 30.78 -5.39
CA MET A 409 13.87 31.05 -4.44
C MET A 409 12.51 31.05 -5.14
N VAL A 410 12.37 31.71 -6.28
CA VAL A 410 11.10 31.79 -7.04
C VAL A 410 10.72 30.42 -7.55
N ALA A 411 11.65 29.67 -8.15
CA ALA A 411 11.39 28.32 -8.67
C ALA A 411 10.93 27.38 -7.55
N MET A 412 11.61 27.39 -6.38
CA MET A 412 11.23 26.55 -5.24
C MET A 412 9.82 26.86 -4.73
N VAL A 413 9.44 28.15 -4.61
CA VAL A 413 8.09 28.53 -4.15
C VAL A 413 7.00 28.04 -5.10
N ILE A 414 7.22 28.18 -6.41
CA ILE A 414 6.24 27.71 -7.41
C ILE A 414 6.21 26.18 -7.39
N SER A 415 7.36 25.52 -7.29
CA SER A 415 7.44 24.05 -7.25
C SER A 415 6.77 23.45 -6.02
N GLY A 416 6.92 24.09 -4.85
CA GLY A 416 6.19 23.68 -3.64
C GLY A 416 4.68 23.81 -3.80
N ALA A 417 4.21 24.89 -4.43
CA ALA A 417 2.79 25.07 -4.75
C ALA A 417 2.30 24.00 -5.75
N VAL A 418 3.07 23.71 -6.82
CA VAL A 418 2.75 22.71 -7.84
C VAL A 418 2.69 21.31 -7.23
N GLY A 419 3.69 20.94 -6.41
CA GLY A 419 3.76 19.66 -5.72
C GLY A 419 2.58 19.41 -4.77
N THR A 420 1.92 20.48 -4.29
CA THR A 420 0.72 20.38 -3.46
C THR A 420 -0.58 20.44 -4.28
N LEU A 421 -0.64 21.31 -5.28
CA LEU A 421 -1.88 21.53 -6.05
C LEU A 421 -2.23 20.34 -6.95
N ILE A 422 -1.23 19.65 -7.52
CA ILE A 422 -1.48 18.54 -8.46
C ILE A 422 -2.17 17.37 -7.77
N PRO A 423 -1.69 16.82 -6.63
CA PRO A 423 -2.40 15.73 -5.94
C PRO A 423 -3.77 16.16 -5.41
N LEU A 424 -3.93 17.40 -4.93
CA LEU A 424 -5.23 17.94 -4.54
C LEU A 424 -6.21 18.02 -5.73
N PHE A 425 -5.72 18.32 -6.93
CA PHE A 425 -6.52 18.33 -8.15
C PHE A 425 -6.92 16.90 -8.54
N PHE A 426 -6.02 15.91 -8.46
CA PHE A 426 -6.32 14.52 -8.77
C PHE A 426 -7.39 13.96 -7.82
N LYS A 427 -7.24 14.15 -6.51
CA LYS A 427 -8.31 13.78 -5.54
C LYS A 427 -9.66 14.46 -5.86
N LYS A 428 -9.66 15.70 -6.36
CA LYS A 428 -10.90 16.39 -6.71
C LYS A 428 -11.63 15.79 -7.93
N ILE A 429 -10.91 15.17 -8.84
CA ILE A 429 -11.48 14.52 -10.03
C ILE A 429 -11.60 13.00 -9.86
N ASN A 430 -11.53 12.51 -8.61
CA ASN A 430 -11.59 11.11 -8.23
C ASN A 430 -10.51 10.24 -8.92
N ILE A 431 -9.31 10.79 -9.08
CA ILE A 431 -8.10 10.06 -9.45
C ILE A 431 -7.24 9.97 -8.20
N ASP A 432 -6.64 8.81 -7.96
CA ASP A 432 -5.74 8.59 -6.86
C ASP A 432 -4.60 9.65 -6.86
N PRO A 433 -4.39 10.38 -5.75
CA PRO A 433 -3.33 11.37 -5.62
C PRO A 433 -1.92 10.81 -5.82
N ALA A 434 -1.66 9.51 -5.54
CA ALA A 434 -0.37 8.86 -5.70
C ALA A 434 0.06 8.78 -7.18
N VAL A 435 -0.90 8.79 -8.13
CA VAL A 435 -0.63 8.92 -9.57
C VAL A 435 0.14 10.21 -9.91
N ALA A 436 0.06 11.26 -9.07
CA ALA A 436 0.90 12.46 -9.17
C ALA A 436 2.36 12.17 -8.80
N SER A 437 2.95 11.13 -9.36
CA SER A 437 4.25 10.56 -9.00
C SER A 437 5.40 11.57 -8.91
N GLY A 438 6.43 11.22 -8.14
CA GLY A 438 7.66 12.02 -8.02
C GLY A 438 8.26 12.41 -9.38
N PRO A 439 8.46 11.47 -10.32
CA PRO A 439 8.95 11.78 -11.66
C PRO A 439 8.09 12.74 -12.48
N LEU A 440 6.76 12.65 -12.38
CA LEU A 440 5.84 13.59 -13.04
C LEU A 440 5.99 15.00 -12.48
N ILE A 441 5.96 15.12 -11.15
CA ILE A 441 6.13 16.42 -10.47
C ILE A 441 7.49 17.02 -10.79
N THR A 442 8.57 16.23 -10.79
CA THR A 442 9.91 16.70 -11.15
C THR A 442 9.91 17.26 -12.58
N THR A 443 9.32 16.57 -13.55
CA THR A 443 9.28 17.02 -14.95
C THR A 443 8.45 18.32 -15.12
N ILE A 444 7.34 18.45 -14.41
CA ILE A 444 6.55 19.69 -14.42
C ILE A 444 7.33 20.83 -13.76
N ASN A 445 8.02 20.55 -12.67
CA ASN A 445 8.85 21.54 -11.97
C ASN A 445 10.08 21.96 -12.77
N ASP A 446 10.64 21.08 -13.62
CA ASP A 446 11.69 21.44 -14.57
C ASP A 446 11.20 22.48 -15.55
N LEU A 447 10.00 22.35 -16.06
CA LEU A 447 9.37 23.37 -16.94
C LEU A 447 9.24 24.71 -16.20
N VAL A 448 8.72 24.68 -14.99
CA VAL A 448 8.57 25.89 -14.15
C VAL A 448 9.94 26.54 -13.88
N ALA A 449 10.91 25.72 -13.51
CA ALA A 449 12.27 26.16 -13.17
C ALA A 449 12.97 26.81 -14.37
N VAL A 450 12.86 26.21 -15.57
CA VAL A 450 13.40 26.76 -16.82
C VAL A 450 12.82 28.14 -17.12
N VAL A 451 11.49 28.25 -17.06
CA VAL A 451 10.82 29.52 -17.35
C VAL A 451 11.19 30.58 -16.32
N ALA A 452 11.17 30.24 -15.02
CA ALA A 452 11.53 31.17 -13.97
C ALA A 452 13.01 31.60 -14.08
N TYR A 453 13.91 30.65 -14.27
CA TYR A 453 15.35 30.93 -14.33
C TYR A 453 15.73 31.78 -15.52
N TYR A 454 15.45 31.30 -16.73
CA TYR A 454 15.84 32.05 -17.93
C TYR A 454 15.02 33.34 -18.13
N GLY A 455 13.76 33.34 -17.71
CA GLY A 455 12.94 34.54 -17.68
C GLY A 455 13.51 35.63 -16.78
N LEU A 456 13.88 35.26 -15.54
CA LEU A 456 14.53 36.21 -14.62
C LEU A 456 15.92 36.63 -15.10
N CYS A 457 16.73 35.73 -15.64
CA CYS A 457 18.01 36.07 -16.23
C CYS A 457 17.87 37.06 -17.41
N GLY A 458 16.91 36.84 -18.30
CA GLY A 458 16.60 37.76 -19.38
C GLY A 458 16.19 39.14 -18.90
N ILE A 459 15.26 39.21 -17.95
CA ILE A 459 14.77 40.46 -17.41
C ILE A 459 15.85 41.18 -16.61
N LEU A 460 16.50 40.52 -15.67
CA LEU A 460 17.41 41.18 -14.73
C LEU A 460 18.79 41.44 -15.32
N LEU A 461 19.43 40.42 -15.91
CA LEU A 461 20.82 40.53 -16.38
C LEU A 461 20.93 41.26 -17.72
N ILE A 462 20.00 41.01 -18.64
CA ILE A 462 20.01 41.63 -19.97
C ILE A 462 19.22 42.92 -19.96
N GLY A 463 17.95 42.91 -19.49
CA GLY A 463 17.06 44.06 -19.58
C GLY A 463 17.38 45.17 -18.61
N VAL A 464 17.72 44.85 -17.33
CA VAL A 464 17.98 45.87 -16.28
C VAL A 464 19.48 46.20 -16.12
N LEU A 465 20.31 45.17 -16.04
CA LEU A 465 21.75 45.37 -15.79
C LEU A 465 22.62 45.51 -17.05
N HIS A 466 22.02 45.29 -18.24
CA HIS A 466 22.66 45.39 -19.57
C HIS A 466 24.03 44.67 -19.65
N LEU A 467 24.08 43.46 -19.05
CA LEU A 467 25.32 42.64 -19.00
C LEU A 467 25.55 41.82 -20.28
N ALA A 468 24.65 41.92 -21.27
CA ALA A 468 24.85 41.32 -22.59
C ALA A 468 25.94 42.14 -23.33
N GLY A 469 27.06 41.49 -23.65
CA GLY A 469 28.13 42.06 -24.40
C GLY A 469 28.77 41.05 -25.33
#